data_d2ee3d9759be5e6b3a15c838de5d919d
#
_entry.id   d2ee3d9759be5e6b3a15c838de5d919d
#
_cell.length_a   1.000
_cell.length_b   1.000
_cell.length_c   1.000
_cell.angle_alpha   90.00
_cell.angle_beta   90.00
_cell.angle_gamma   90.00
#
_symmetry.space_group_name_H-M   'P 1'
#
loop_
_entity.id
_entity.type
_entity.pdbx_description
1 polymer ?
#
loop_
_entity_poly.entity_id
_entity_poly.type
_entity_poly.pdbx_seq_one_letter_code
_entity_poly.pdbx_strand_id
1 'polypeptide(L)'
;VSYCTKAGRGTRLIPPGTLRSVHFVRTPHYVQVSGTGIFENIHISKEGGGGELDPHGEDGLGNPIGGLVFTNAFGKLAQAHEWTSFIDENQFCLRVCKDGDKAADYCKHIYDEMGCEFNMPTAPDQLGVFESCEGPDADIVGVYTNHGVVSTFYQDQTKHGQKLPPPKSPQSLSNCSAFPSGLLQGSVKHPYAKAAITGASRKSMKSQSVPTSSSSSTTSSMLTSTSSSTDSSSQ
;
A
#
# COMPACT_ATOMS: atom_id res chain seq x y z
N VAL A 1 -18.67 7.32 -11.66
CA VAL A 1 -18.47 8.61 -10.98
C VAL A 1 -16.97 8.83 -10.81
N SER A 2 -16.47 10.02 -11.13
CA SER A 2 -15.05 10.34 -10.95
C SER A 2 -14.83 11.38 -9.85
N TYR A 3 -13.72 11.28 -9.17
CA TYR A 3 -13.30 12.16 -8.09
C TYR A 3 -11.92 12.76 -8.38
N CYS A 4 -11.67 13.94 -7.84
CA CYS A 4 -10.40 14.65 -7.99
C CYS A 4 -10.01 15.35 -6.68
N THR A 5 -8.73 15.58 -6.51
CA THR A 5 -8.17 16.36 -5.40
C THR A 5 -8.35 17.87 -5.58
N LYS A 6 -8.68 18.33 -6.79
CA LYS A 6 -8.82 19.77 -7.12
C LYS A 6 -10.09 20.04 -7.93
N ALA A 7 -10.73 21.18 -7.67
CA ALA A 7 -11.88 21.67 -8.44
C ALA A 7 -11.51 22.03 -9.89
N GLY A 8 -12.54 22.17 -10.74
CA GLY A 8 -12.37 22.61 -12.14
C GLY A 8 -11.96 21.50 -13.12
N ARG A 9 -12.09 20.23 -12.73
CA ARG A 9 -11.75 19.06 -13.56
C ARG A 9 -12.98 18.32 -14.12
N GLY A 10 -14.18 18.88 -13.96
CA GLY A 10 -15.42 18.21 -14.36
C GLY A 10 -15.80 17.00 -13.51
N THR A 11 -15.17 16.85 -12.35
CA THR A 11 -15.35 15.73 -11.43
C THR A 11 -15.87 16.23 -10.09
N ARG A 12 -16.28 15.31 -9.22
CA ARG A 12 -16.51 15.62 -7.80
C ARG A 12 -15.18 15.79 -7.08
N LEU A 13 -15.17 16.60 -6.04
CA LEU A 13 -14.04 16.63 -5.11
C LEU A 13 -14.10 15.44 -4.16
N ILE A 14 -12.93 14.91 -3.80
CA ILE A 14 -12.81 13.95 -2.71
C ILE A 14 -13.32 14.63 -1.44
N PRO A 15 -14.34 14.06 -0.76
CA PRO A 15 -14.89 14.67 0.45
C PRO A 15 -13.83 14.77 1.56
N PRO A 16 -13.89 15.82 2.39
CA PRO A 16 -13.00 15.96 3.54
C PRO A 16 -13.10 14.74 4.47
N GLY A 17 -11.95 14.24 4.94
CA GLY A 17 -11.87 13.08 5.83
C GLY A 17 -11.91 11.72 5.12
N THR A 18 -12.02 11.69 3.80
CA THR A 18 -11.91 10.46 3.01
C THR A 18 -10.50 9.88 3.08
N LEU A 19 -9.48 10.69 2.82
CA LEU A 19 -8.08 10.27 2.92
C LEU A 19 -7.61 10.40 4.36
N ARG A 20 -7.05 9.34 4.93
CA ARG A 20 -6.54 9.27 6.30
C ARG A 20 -5.03 9.32 6.39
N SER A 21 -4.34 8.77 5.41
CA SER A 21 -2.90 8.91 5.20
C SER A 21 -2.61 8.96 3.71
N VAL A 22 -1.54 9.64 3.33
CA VAL A 22 -1.04 9.66 1.95
C VAL A 22 0.48 9.77 1.97
N HIS A 23 1.13 8.80 1.32
CA HIS A 23 2.57 8.75 1.12
C HIS A 23 2.85 8.87 -0.37
N PHE A 24 3.47 9.96 -0.79
CA PHE A 24 3.99 10.13 -2.13
C PHE A 24 5.49 9.85 -2.12
N VAL A 25 5.95 8.95 -2.97
CA VAL A 25 7.35 8.57 -3.09
C VAL A 25 7.84 8.80 -4.51
N ARG A 26 8.97 9.47 -4.64
CA ARG A 26 9.70 9.64 -5.89
C ARG A 26 10.95 8.76 -5.88
N THR A 27 11.12 7.98 -6.94
CA THR A 27 12.30 7.16 -7.18
C THR A 27 12.95 7.52 -8.52
N PRO A 28 14.10 6.94 -8.88
CA PRO A 28 14.70 7.14 -10.19
C PRO A 28 13.81 6.73 -11.39
N HIS A 29 13.01 5.64 -11.22
CA HIS A 29 12.25 5.06 -12.33
C HIS A 29 10.73 5.16 -12.19
N TYR A 30 10.20 5.54 -11.05
CA TYR A 30 8.75 5.71 -10.88
C TYR A 30 8.41 6.74 -9.81
N VAL A 31 7.16 7.17 -9.81
CA VAL A 31 6.51 7.81 -8.67
C VAL A 31 5.39 6.90 -8.17
N GLN A 32 5.19 6.89 -6.87
CA GLN A 32 4.17 6.11 -6.22
C GLN A 32 3.40 6.96 -5.23
N VAL A 33 2.09 6.79 -5.18
CA VAL A 33 1.26 7.31 -4.12
C VAL A 33 0.49 6.15 -3.49
N SER A 34 0.45 6.11 -2.19
CA SER A 34 -0.29 5.10 -1.43
C SER A 34 -0.87 5.72 -0.17
N GLY A 35 -1.84 5.09 0.40
CA GLY A 35 -2.44 5.58 1.64
C GLY A 35 -3.69 4.83 2.03
N THR A 36 -4.28 5.29 3.13
CA THR A 36 -5.51 4.73 3.69
C THR A 36 -6.64 5.75 3.68
N GLY A 37 -7.85 5.26 3.74
CA GLY A 37 -9.02 6.11 3.69
C GLY A 37 -10.32 5.47 4.16
N ILE A 38 -11.40 6.26 4.05
CA ILE A 38 -12.79 5.83 4.16
C ILE A 38 -13.41 5.99 2.77
N PHE A 39 -13.27 4.97 1.94
CA PHE A 39 -13.62 5.08 0.53
C PHE A 39 -15.10 4.88 0.24
N GLU A 40 -15.90 4.53 1.23
CA GLU A 40 -17.37 4.66 1.17
C GLU A 40 -17.79 6.11 0.85
N ASN A 41 -17.03 7.10 1.30
CA ASN A 41 -17.28 8.51 0.98
C ASN A 41 -17.19 8.81 -0.52
N ILE A 42 -16.57 7.93 -1.29
CA ILE A 42 -16.45 8.00 -2.75
C ILE A 42 -17.11 6.80 -3.43
N HIS A 43 -18.04 6.13 -2.73
CA HIS A 43 -18.88 5.04 -3.22
C HIS A 43 -18.14 3.73 -3.52
N ILE A 44 -17.04 3.43 -2.82
CA ILE A 44 -16.44 2.10 -2.81
C ILE A 44 -17.06 1.30 -1.65
N SER A 45 -17.54 0.10 -1.97
CA SER A 45 -18.20 -0.77 -0.99
C SER A 45 -17.20 -1.37 -0.02
N LYS A 46 -17.59 -1.55 1.23
CA LYS A 46 -16.86 -2.33 2.23
C LYS A 46 -16.82 -3.84 1.95
N GLU A 47 -17.78 -4.32 1.19
CA GLU A 47 -17.95 -5.74 0.91
C GLU A 47 -17.29 -6.14 -0.43
N GLY A 48 -16.74 -5.17 -1.14
CA GLY A 48 -16.04 -5.39 -2.41
C GLY A 48 -14.56 -5.69 -2.20
N GLY A 49 -14.00 -6.66 -2.89
CA GLY A 49 -12.58 -7.01 -2.83
C GLY A 49 -11.65 -5.97 -3.47
N GLY A 50 -12.16 -4.78 -3.79
CA GLY A 50 -11.39 -3.75 -4.46
C GLY A 50 -11.36 -3.88 -5.98
N GLY A 51 -10.39 -3.24 -6.59
CA GLY A 51 -10.17 -3.27 -8.04
C GLY A 51 -8.78 -2.82 -8.42
N GLU A 52 -8.40 -3.21 -9.61
CA GLU A 52 -7.14 -2.89 -10.25
C GLU A 52 -7.41 -2.12 -11.55
N LEU A 53 -6.52 -1.17 -11.86
CA LEU A 53 -6.51 -0.42 -13.11
C LEU A 53 -5.09 -0.39 -13.67
N ASP A 54 -4.95 -0.59 -15.00
CA ASP A 54 -3.68 -0.60 -15.71
C ASP A 54 -3.87 -0.23 -17.20
N PRO A 55 -2.78 0.04 -17.95
CA PRO A 55 -2.88 0.42 -19.35
C PRO A 55 -3.11 -0.75 -20.32
N HIS A 56 -3.03 -2.00 -19.86
CA HIS A 56 -3.09 -3.18 -20.70
C HIS A 56 -4.47 -3.87 -20.61
N GLY A 57 -4.97 -4.13 -19.39
CA GLY A 57 -6.17 -4.93 -19.18
C GLY A 57 -5.99 -6.37 -19.68
N GLU A 58 -7.05 -7.15 -19.63
CA GLU A 58 -7.04 -8.55 -20.06
C GLU A 58 -6.85 -8.71 -21.58
N ASP A 59 -7.35 -7.77 -22.35
CA ASP A 59 -7.39 -7.81 -23.83
C ASP A 59 -6.39 -6.86 -24.50
N GLY A 60 -5.52 -6.18 -23.75
CA GLY A 60 -4.57 -5.21 -24.25
C GLY A 60 -5.15 -3.82 -24.55
N LEU A 61 -6.40 -3.58 -24.20
CA LEU A 61 -7.09 -2.30 -24.46
C LEU A 61 -7.09 -1.34 -23.24
N GLY A 62 -6.62 -1.82 -22.12
CA GLY A 62 -6.58 -1.10 -20.84
C GLY A 62 -7.74 -1.42 -19.90
N ASN A 63 -7.49 -1.25 -18.64
CA ASN A 63 -8.48 -1.32 -17.57
C ASN A 63 -8.49 0.02 -16.80
N PRO A 64 -9.43 0.95 -17.05
CA PRO A 64 -10.53 0.87 -18.04
C PRO A 64 -10.04 1.00 -19.49
N ILE A 65 -10.82 0.49 -20.43
CA ILE A 65 -10.53 0.62 -21.87
C ILE A 65 -10.26 2.08 -22.22
N GLY A 66 -9.10 2.34 -22.84
CA GLY A 66 -8.67 3.69 -23.22
C GLY A 66 -8.28 4.60 -22.07
N GLY A 67 -8.06 4.06 -20.85
CA GLY A 67 -7.56 4.81 -19.71
C GLY A 67 -6.14 5.33 -19.94
N LEU A 68 -5.93 6.65 -19.72
CA LEU A 68 -4.63 7.29 -19.92
C LEU A 68 -4.20 8.00 -18.64
N VAL A 69 -2.92 7.87 -18.32
CA VAL A 69 -2.28 8.59 -17.22
C VAL A 69 -1.27 9.59 -17.76
N PHE A 70 -1.34 10.83 -17.28
CA PHE A 70 -0.39 11.88 -17.60
C PHE A 70 0.30 12.36 -16.33
N THR A 71 1.59 12.58 -16.40
CA THR A 71 2.39 13.07 -15.27
C THR A 71 3.45 14.07 -15.72
N ASN A 72 3.80 15.00 -14.85
CA ASN A 72 4.98 15.86 -14.98
C ASN A 72 6.07 15.50 -13.96
N ALA A 73 5.92 14.39 -13.26
CA ALA A 73 6.85 13.97 -12.21
C ALA A 73 8.28 13.73 -12.72
N PHE A 74 8.43 13.45 -14.02
CA PHE A 74 9.71 13.21 -14.68
C PHE A 74 10.18 14.37 -15.54
N GLY A 75 9.61 15.57 -15.36
CA GLY A 75 9.94 16.78 -16.11
C GLY A 75 8.75 17.38 -16.84
N LYS A 76 8.66 17.25 -18.16
CA LYS A 76 7.52 17.75 -18.94
C LYS A 76 6.29 16.88 -18.70
N LEU A 77 5.10 17.53 -18.76
CA LEU A 77 3.84 16.78 -18.77
C LEU A 77 3.81 15.88 -20.01
N ALA A 78 3.73 14.57 -19.77
CA ALA A 78 3.69 13.54 -20.79
C ALA A 78 2.76 12.40 -20.36
N GLN A 79 2.29 11.61 -21.31
CA GLN A 79 1.63 10.37 -21.02
C GLN A 79 2.66 9.40 -20.42
N ALA A 80 2.25 8.66 -19.40
CA ALA A 80 2.96 7.49 -18.91
C ALA A 80 2.32 6.26 -19.55
N HIS A 81 3.12 5.40 -20.15
CA HIS A 81 2.63 4.21 -20.84
C HIS A 81 2.52 3.01 -19.90
N GLU A 82 3.28 3.00 -18.80
CA GLU A 82 3.25 1.96 -17.79
C GLU A 82 2.84 2.55 -16.44
N TRP A 83 1.75 2.04 -15.90
CA TRP A 83 1.23 2.43 -14.59
C TRP A 83 0.32 1.32 -14.06
N THR A 84 0.14 1.26 -12.74
CA THR A 84 -0.80 0.35 -12.11
C THR A 84 -1.39 0.97 -10.87
N SER A 85 -2.67 0.72 -10.61
CA SER A 85 -3.42 1.30 -9.51
C SER A 85 -4.34 0.28 -8.87
N PHE A 86 -4.33 0.26 -7.55
CA PHE A 86 -5.22 -0.58 -6.76
C PHE A 86 -5.99 0.30 -5.77
N ILE A 87 -7.21 -0.07 -5.52
CA ILE A 87 -8.02 0.51 -4.47
C ILE A 87 -8.95 -0.55 -3.91
N ASP A 88 -9.03 -0.65 -2.59
CA ASP A 88 -9.98 -1.47 -1.87
C ASP A 88 -10.81 -0.63 -0.89
N GLU A 89 -11.42 -1.26 0.10
CA GLU A 89 -12.29 -0.60 1.06
C GLU A 89 -11.60 0.45 1.93
N ASN A 90 -10.28 0.30 2.19
CA ASN A 90 -9.56 1.11 3.16
C ASN A 90 -8.17 1.57 2.74
N GLN A 91 -7.62 1.04 1.64
CA GLN A 91 -6.33 1.44 1.12
C GLN A 91 -6.32 1.66 -0.39
N PHE A 92 -5.37 2.44 -0.86
CA PHE A 92 -5.13 2.65 -2.28
C PHE A 92 -3.63 2.76 -2.56
N CYS A 93 -3.26 2.43 -3.78
CA CYS A 93 -1.93 2.72 -4.29
C CYS A 93 -1.98 2.92 -5.81
N LEU A 94 -1.09 3.78 -6.30
CA LEU A 94 -0.88 4.05 -7.72
C LEU A 94 0.62 4.20 -7.92
N ARG A 95 1.16 3.45 -8.86
CA ARG A 95 2.52 3.63 -9.35
C ARG A 95 2.47 4.05 -10.81
N VAL A 96 3.26 5.06 -11.15
CA VAL A 96 3.41 5.58 -12.50
C VAL A 96 4.88 5.50 -12.84
N CYS A 97 5.21 4.73 -13.85
CA CYS A 97 6.60 4.46 -14.24
C CYS A 97 7.08 5.44 -15.29
N LYS A 98 8.36 5.79 -15.18
CA LYS A 98 9.05 6.58 -16.18
C LYS A 98 9.28 5.71 -17.41
N ASP A 99 8.88 6.18 -18.57
CA ASP A 99 9.10 5.46 -19.83
C ASP A 99 10.58 5.07 -20.00
N GLY A 100 10.80 3.85 -20.45
CA GLY A 100 12.11 3.24 -20.64
C GLY A 100 12.10 1.74 -20.40
N ASP A 101 13.24 1.11 -20.55
CA ASP A 101 13.39 -0.36 -20.55
C ASP A 101 12.92 -1.04 -19.25
N LYS A 102 12.84 -0.30 -18.15
CA LYS A 102 12.42 -0.82 -16.84
C LYS A 102 10.97 -0.52 -16.48
N ALA A 103 10.26 0.22 -17.32
CA ALA A 103 8.92 0.67 -16.97
C ALA A 103 7.97 -0.50 -16.68
N ALA A 104 7.89 -1.49 -17.57
CA ALA A 104 7.06 -2.67 -17.41
C ALA A 104 7.51 -3.58 -16.24
N ASP A 105 8.76 -3.52 -15.81
CA ASP A 105 9.24 -4.27 -14.67
C ASP A 105 8.74 -3.68 -13.34
N TYR A 106 8.76 -2.35 -13.21
CA TYR A 106 8.31 -1.66 -12.01
C TYR A 106 6.79 -1.46 -11.95
N CYS A 107 6.13 -1.31 -13.10
CA CYS A 107 4.68 -1.18 -13.21
C CYS A 107 4.07 -2.47 -13.78
N LYS A 108 4.35 -3.60 -13.12
CA LYS A 108 3.85 -4.90 -13.54
C LYS A 108 2.36 -5.01 -13.30
N HIS A 109 1.61 -5.42 -14.35
CA HIS A 109 0.15 -5.54 -14.37
C HIS A 109 -0.35 -6.99 -14.34
N ILE A 110 0.48 -7.95 -13.89
CA ILE A 110 0.15 -9.38 -13.85
C ILE A 110 -0.17 -9.91 -12.44
N TYR A 111 -0.35 -9.00 -11.47
CA TYR A 111 -0.65 -9.31 -10.08
C TYR A 111 -1.92 -8.61 -9.61
N ASP A 112 -2.95 -8.63 -10.44
CA ASP A 112 -4.20 -7.85 -10.29
C ASP A 112 -4.97 -8.22 -9.02
N GLU A 113 -4.90 -9.48 -8.61
CA GLU A 113 -5.58 -10.02 -7.42
C GLU A 113 -4.81 -9.78 -6.11
N MET A 114 -3.59 -9.21 -6.18
CA MET A 114 -2.67 -9.19 -5.03
C MET A 114 -2.71 -7.91 -4.19
N GLY A 115 -3.38 -6.87 -4.66
CA GLY A 115 -3.57 -5.60 -3.95
C GLY A 115 -2.29 -4.79 -3.69
N CYS A 116 -2.45 -3.71 -2.89
CA CYS A 116 -1.38 -2.74 -2.64
C CYS A 116 -0.19 -3.31 -1.87
N GLU A 117 -0.43 -4.12 -0.84
CA GLU A 117 0.64 -4.62 0.02
C GLU A 117 1.67 -5.47 -0.76
N PHE A 118 1.19 -6.25 -1.71
CA PHE A 118 2.05 -7.08 -2.55
C PHE A 118 2.73 -6.28 -3.67
N ASN A 119 1.95 -5.46 -4.40
CA ASN A 119 2.43 -4.76 -5.59
C ASN A 119 3.26 -3.52 -5.27
N MET A 120 2.89 -2.78 -4.24
CA MET A 120 3.48 -1.50 -3.87
C MET A 120 3.67 -1.39 -2.36
N PRO A 121 4.48 -2.28 -1.75
CA PRO A 121 4.68 -2.27 -0.31
C PRO A 121 5.15 -0.89 0.14
N THR A 122 4.49 -0.37 1.18
CA THR A 122 4.81 0.91 1.81
C THR A 122 5.12 0.72 3.28
N ALA A 123 5.80 1.69 3.87
CA ALA A 123 5.96 1.72 5.33
C ALA A 123 4.58 1.68 6.01
N PRO A 124 4.48 1.11 7.23
CA PRO A 124 3.21 1.02 7.94
C PRO A 124 2.49 2.36 7.97
N ASP A 125 1.25 2.36 7.51
CA ASP A 125 0.41 3.56 7.47
C ASP A 125 0.17 4.11 8.86
N GLN A 126 0.66 5.31 9.08
CA GLN A 126 0.36 6.08 10.27
C GLN A 126 -0.78 7.04 9.97
N LEU A 127 -1.89 6.87 10.67
CA LEU A 127 -3.03 7.77 10.53
C LEU A 127 -2.62 9.23 10.73
N GLY A 128 -3.06 10.09 9.84
CA GLY A 128 -2.78 11.52 9.87
C GLY A 128 -1.46 11.93 9.22
N VAL A 129 -0.68 10.98 8.68
CA VAL A 129 0.55 11.29 7.94
C VAL A 129 0.20 11.59 6.48
N PHE A 130 0.61 12.76 6.03
CA PHE A 130 0.54 13.22 4.65
C PHE A 130 1.92 13.74 4.28
N GLU A 131 2.65 13.00 3.46
CA GLU A 131 4.05 13.32 3.19
C GLU A 131 4.46 13.02 1.75
N SER A 132 5.53 13.70 1.33
CA SER A 132 6.24 13.44 0.08
C SER A 132 7.68 13.14 0.40
N CYS A 133 8.17 11.99 -0.06
CA CYS A 133 9.49 11.46 0.21
C CYS A 133 10.24 11.13 -1.08
N GLU A 134 11.52 10.91 -0.95
CA GLU A 134 12.38 10.29 -1.95
C GLU A 134 12.86 8.92 -1.47
N GLY A 135 13.17 8.03 -2.41
CA GLY A 135 13.70 6.71 -2.09
C GLY A 135 14.41 6.07 -3.29
N PRO A 136 15.15 4.99 -3.07
CA PRO A 136 15.60 4.14 -4.16
C PRO A 136 14.41 3.43 -4.80
N ASP A 137 14.60 2.84 -5.97
CA ASP A 137 13.63 1.90 -6.51
C ASP A 137 13.48 0.71 -5.56
N ALA A 138 12.24 0.25 -5.39
CA ALA A 138 11.98 -1.00 -4.69
C ALA A 138 12.44 -2.21 -5.53
N ASP A 139 12.51 -3.36 -4.90
CA ASP A 139 12.64 -4.63 -5.62
C ASP A 139 11.47 -4.83 -6.60
N ILE A 140 11.76 -5.48 -7.72
CA ILE A 140 10.73 -5.83 -8.71
C ILE A 140 9.74 -6.79 -8.05
N VAL A 141 8.45 -6.47 -8.15
CA VAL A 141 7.37 -7.28 -7.57
C VAL A 141 7.37 -8.69 -8.16
N GLY A 142 7.13 -9.68 -7.29
CA GLY A 142 7.07 -11.09 -7.68
C GLY A 142 8.40 -11.75 -8.00
N VAL A 143 9.52 -11.01 -8.04
CA VAL A 143 10.85 -11.57 -8.27
C VAL A 143 11.58 -11.79 -6.95
N TYR A 144 12.00 -13.01 -6.70
CA TYR A 144 12.66 -13.41 -5.44
C TYR A 144 14.02 -14.03 -5.72
N THR A 145 15.01 -13.68 -4.90
CA THR A 145 16.35 -14.27 -4.97
C THR A 145 16.60 -15.07 -3.68
N ASN A 146 16.81 -16.36 -3.81
CA ASN A 146 17.13 -17.25 -2.70
C ASN A 146 18.43 -17.99 -2.98
N HIS A 147 19.44 -17.81 -2.15
CA HIS A 147 20.78 -18.41 -2.30
C HIS A 147 21.38 -18.20 -3.72
N GLY A 148 21.16 -17.01 -4.31
CA GLY A 148 21.65 -16.68 -5.64
C GLY A 148 20.81 -17.20 -6.81
N VAL A 149 19.73 -17.93 -6.53
CA VAL A 149 18.76 -18.40 -7.54
C VAL A 149 17.61 -17.40 -7.62
N VAL A 150 17.39 -16.84 -8.82
CA VAL A 150 16.27 -15.93 -9.10
C VAL A 150 15.06 -16.75 -9.51
N SER A 151 13.91 -16.46 -8.92
CA SER A 151 12.62 -17.06 -9.27
C SER A 151 11.56 -15.98 -9.40
N THR A 152 10.61 -16.18 -10.30
CA THR A 152 9.45 -15.30 -10.47
C THR A 152 8.20 -16.03 -10.02
N PHE A 153 7.43 -15.38 -9.17
CA PHE A 153 6.10 -15.84 -8.78
C PHE A 153 5.08 -15.33 -9.82
N TYR A 154 4.06 -16.15 -10.10
CA TYR A 154 2.92 -15.77 -10.93
C TYR A 154 1.64 -16.03 -10.14
N GLN A 155 0.69 -15.09 -10.12
CA GLN A 155 -0.52 -15.21 -9.29
C GLN A 155 -1.36 -16.45 -9.59
N ASP A 156 -1.40 -16.92 -10.83
CA ASP A 156 -2.09 -18.15 -11.23
C ASP A 156 -1.58 -19.41 -10.51
N GLN A 157 -0.35 -19.38 -10.02
CA GLN A 157 0.23 -20.51 -9.30
C GLN A 157 -0.50 -20.77 -7.97
N THR A 158 -1.15 -19.76 -7.38
CA THR A 158 -1.97 -19.94 -6.17
C THR A 158 -3.18 -20.82 -6.44
N LYS A 159 -3.77 -20.75 -7.64
CA LYS A 159 -4.89 -21.60 -8.09
C LYS A 159 -4.48 -23.08 -8.16
N HIS A 160 -3.19 -23.35 -8.28
CA HIS A 160 -2.60 -24.70 -8.30
C HIS A 160 -1.99 -25.11 -6.97
N GLY A 161 -2.33 -24.42 -5.89
CA GLY A 161 -1.91 -24.77 -4.52
C GLY A 161 -0.51 -24.28 -4.13
N GLN A 162 0.15 -23.46 -4.95
CA GLN A 162 1.39 -22.82 -4.52
C GLN A 162 1.08 -21.76 -3.45
N LYS A 163 1.86 -21.78 -2.38
CA LYS A 163 1.74 -20.80 -1.31
C LYS A 163 2.13 -19.41 -1.81
N LEU A 164 1.32 -18.42 -1.48
CA LEU A 164 1.63 -17.02 -1.72
C LEU A 164 2.94 -16.64 -1.03
N PRO A 165 3.93 -16.10 -1.76
CA PRO A 165 5.13 -15.57 -1.12
C PRO A 165 4.81 -14.29 -0.33
N PRO A 166 5.58 -13.97 0.71
CA PRO A 166 5.37 -12.74 1.46
C PRO A 166 5.61 -11.51 0.57
N PRO A 167 4.89 -10.41 0.84
CA PRO A 167 5.20 -9.13 0.21
C PRO A 167 6.66 -8.75 0.42
N LYS A 168 7.21 -7.97 -0.51
CA LYS A 168 8.54 -7.39 -0.36
C LYS A 168 8.56 -6.34 0.75
N SER A 169 9.72 -6.12 1.34
CA SER A 169 9.87 -5.00 2.26
C SER A 169 9.77 -3.67 1.51
N PRO A 170 9.13 -2.64 2.09
CA PRO A 170 9.14 -1.30 1.52
C PRO A 170 10.57 -0.76 1.43
N GLN A 171 10.82 0.07 0.42
CA GLN A 171 12.09 0.78 0.29
C GLN A 171 12.31 1.77 1.45
N SER A 172 13.56 2.06 1.75
CA SER A 172 13.91 3.10 2.71
C SER A 172 13.59 4.49 2.13
N LEU A 173 12.89 5.32 2.91
CA LEU A 173 12.51 6.67 2.50
C LEU A 173 13.48 7.70 3.08
N SER A 174 13.67 8.78 2.34
CA SER A 174 14.50 9.94 2.72
C SER A 174 13.83 11.25 2.29
N ASN A 175 14.35 12.36 2.76
CA ASN A 175 13.90 13.71 2.38
C ASN A 175 12.39 13.91 2.49
N CYS A 176 11.75 13.29 3.48
CA CYS A 176 10.32 13.37 3.67
C CYS A 176 9.88 14.75 4.13
N SER A 177 8.88 15.30 3.45
CA SER A 177 8.25 16.58 3.75
C SER A 177 6.77 16.39 3.95
N ALA A 178 6.26 16.78 5.11
CA ALA A 178 4.83 16.73 5.40
C ALA A 178 4.07 17.85 4.69
N PHE A 179 2.83 17.57 4.30
CA PHE A 179 1.92 18.56 3.75
C PHE A 179 0.51 18.44 4.38
N PRO A 180 -0.30 19.53 4.37
CA PRO A 180 -1.63 19.48 4.95
C PRO A 180 -2.59 18.65 4.08
N SER A 181 -3.40 17.80 4.70
CA SER A 181 -4.41 16.96 4.02
C SER A 181 -5.40 17.77 3.17
N GLY A 182 -5.67 19.02 3.54
CA GLY A 182 -6.53 19.93 2.78
C GLY A 182 -6.08 20.25 1.37
N LEU A 183 -4.83 19.91 1.00
CA LEU A 183 -4.38 19.98 -0.40
C LEU A 183 -5.03 18.94 -1.31
N LEU A 184 -5.51 17.83 -0.72
CA LEU A 184 -6.00 16.67 -1.47
C LEU A 184 -7.51 16.44 -1.34
N GLN A 185 -8.16 16.92 -0.28
CA GLN A 185 -9.55 16.59 0.02
C GLN A 185 -10.36 17.73 0.65
N GLY A 186 -9.88 18.97 0.51
CA GLY A 186 -10.47 20.09 1.22
C GLY A 186 -10.11 20.12 2.72
N SER A 187 -10.38 21.25 3.37
CA SER A 187 -10.03 21.44 4.78
C SER A 187 -11.15 20.94 5.68
N VAL A 188 -10.88 19.94 6.49
CA VAL A 188 -11.67 19.67 7.69
C VAL A 188 -11.10 20.54 8.79
N LYS A 189 -11.92 21.31 9.49
CA LYS A 189 -11.54 21.90 10.78
C LYS A 189 -11.44 20.77 11.80
N HIS A 190 -10.37 19.97 11.75
CA HIS A 190 -10.15 18.88 12.69
C HIS A 190 -9.35 19.39 13.90
N PRO A 191 -9.75 19.05 15.14
CA PRO A 191 -8.99 19.40 16.34
C PRO A 191 -7.59 18.79 16.39
N TYR A 192 -7.28 17.80 15.56
CA TYR A 192 -5.97 17.13 15.49
C TYR A 192 -4.96 17.77 14.52
N ALA A 193 -5.35 18.73 13.72
CA ALA A 193 -4.45 19.38 12.75
C ALA A 193 -3.42 20.33 13.38
N LYS A 194 -3.44 20.54 14.71
CA LYS A 194 -2.50 21.44 15.40
C LYS A 194 -1.20 20.78 15.88
N ALA A 195 -1.05 19.48 15.81
CA ALA A 195 0.12 18.78 16.37
C ALA A 195 1.28 18.52 15.41
N ALA A 196 1.10 18.77 14.09
CA ALA A 196 2.10 18.39 13.09
C ALA A 196 3.01 19.53 12.59
N ILE A 197 2.92 20.76 13.15
CA ILE A 197 3.69 21.91 12.68
C ILE A 197 4.65 22.45 13.74
N THR A 198 5.21 21.60 14.58
CA THR A 198 6.40 21.97 15.34
C THR A 198 7.50 20.97 15.01
N GLY A 199 8.46 21.43 14.20
CA GLY A 199 9.65 20.67 13.86
C GLY A 199 10.39 20.18 15.10
N ALA A 200 10.19 18.92 15.45
CA ALA A 200 10.99 18.21 16.41
C ALA A 200 11.99 17.34 15.66
N SER A 201 13.20 17.86 15.56
CA SER A 201 14.41 17.09 15.26
C SER A 201 14.39 15.80 16.08
N ARG A 202 14.32 14.63 15.42
CA ARG A 202 14.44 13.32 16.06
C ARG A 202 15.83 13.20 16.68
N LYS A 203 15.97 13.50 17.97
CA LYS A 203 17.10 13.03 18.78
C LYS A 203 16.97 11.52 18.94
N SER A 204 17.99 10.81 18.47
CA SER A 204 18.22 9.38 18.69
C SER A 204 18.01 9.02 20.16
N MET A 205 17.01 8.22 20.49
CA MET A 205 16.85 7.62 21.80
C MET A 205 17.79 6.42 21.91
N LYS A 206 18.84 6.58 22.70
CA LYS A 206 19.68 5.49 23.19
C LYS A 206 18.83 4.52 24.02
N SER A 207 18.89 3.24 23.63
CA SER A 207 18.39 2.10 24.39
C SER A 207 18.92 2.15 25.84
N GLN A 208 18.02 2.27 26.82
CA GLN A 208 18.32 1.98 28.21
C GLN A 208 17.82 0.58 28.53
N SER A 209 18.75 -0.26 28.97
CA SER A 209 18.53 -1.59 29.50
C SER A 209 17.72 -1.55 30.78
N VAL A 210 16.64 -2.34 30.84
CA VAL A 210 15.84 -2.57 32.06
C VAL A 210 16.51 -3.64 32.90
N PRO A 211 16.69 -3.44 34.22
CA PRO A 211 17.24 -4.48 35.09
C PRO A 211 16.19 -5.55 35.40
N THR A 212 16.61 -6.79 35.29
CA THR A 212 15.90 -7.99 35.69
C THR A 212 15.79 -8.05 37.22
N SER A 213 14.60 -8.11 37.75
CA SER A 213 14.35 -8.53 39.13
C SER A 213 13.66 -9.88 39.17
N SER A 214 14.36 -10.84 39.73
CA SER A 214 13.94 -12.18 40.07
C SER A 214 13.05 -12.20 41.32
N SER A 215 11.93 -12.94 41.30
CA SER A 215 11.33 -13.55 42.51
C SER A 215 10.41 -14.71 42.11
N SER A 216 10.88 -15.91 42.35
CA SER A 216 10.45 -17.03 43.20
C SER A 216 8.97 -17.47 43.15
N SER A 217 8.80 -18.64 42.61
CA SER A 217 8.01 -19.84 42.99
C SER A 217 6.76 -19.69 43.86
N THR A 218 5.65 -20.25 43.40
CA THR A 218 4.84 -21.19 44.19
C THR A 218 4.05 -22.13 43.29
N THR A 219 4.20 -23.41 43.58
CA THR A 219 3.52 -24.61 43.10
C THR A 219 2.06 -24.66 43.56
N SER A 220 1.13 -25.14 42.73
CA SER A 220 0.02 -26.01 43.15
C SER A 220 -0.63 -26.74 41.96
N SER A 221 -0.41 -27.95 41.89
CA SER A 221 -1.09 -29.23 41.65
C SER A 221 -2.50 -29.25 41.03
N MET A 222 -2.59 -30.07 40.00
CA MET A 222 -3.57 -31.10 39.64
C MET A 222 -5.06 -30.79 39.62
N LEU A 223 -5.69 -31.07 38.48
CA LEU A 223 -6.71 -32.12 38.41
C LEU A 223 -6.94 -32.54 36.93
N THR A 224 -6.72 -33.81 36.69
CA THR A 224 -7.12 -34.64 35.55
C THR A 224 -8.62 -34.86 35.52
N SER A 225 -9.23 -34.87 34.35
CA SER A 225 -10.40 -35.69 34.07
C SER A 225 -10.45 -36.11 32.61
N THR A 226 -10.30 -37.40 32.44
CA THR A 226 -10.55 -38.24 31.27
C THR A 226 -12.05 -38.53 31.09
N SER A 227 -12.52 -38.61 29.86
CA SER A 227 -13.56 -39.53 29.34
C SER A 227 -13.72 -39.27 27.86
N SER A 228 -13.24 -40.13 26.97
CA SER A 228 -13.77 -41.40 26.42
C SER A 228 -14.93 -41.20 25.43
N SER A 229 -14.57 -41.42 24.14
CA SER A 229 -15.20 -42.23 23.09
C SER A 229 -16.72 -42.20 22.89
N THR A 230 -17.17 -42.01 21.64
CA THR A 230 -17.78 -43.10 20.85
C THR A 230 -18.04 -42.65 19.40
N ASP A 231 -17.68 -43.52 18.52
CA ASP A 231 -18.01 -43.90 17.18
C ASP A 231 -19.50 -43.79 16.78
N SER A 232 -19.78 -43.50 15.51
CA SER A 232 -20.72 -44.22 14.62
C SER A 232 -20.90 -43.44 13.30
N SER A 233 -20.32 -43.85 12.24
CA SER A 233 -20.81 -44.51 11.01
C SER A 233 -22.15 -44.05 10.41
N SER A 234 -22.10 -43.93 9.07
CA SER A 234 -23.12 -44.17 8.02
C SER A 234 -24.06 -43.05 7.61
N GLN A 235 -23.89 -42.52 6.49
CA GLN A 235 -24.38 -42.75 5.12
C GLN A 235 -23.92 -41.60 4.22
#